data_0b857bef571dba458a11543af49aae38
#
_entry.id   0b857bef571dba458a11543af49aae38
#
_cell.length_a   1.000
_cell.length_b   1.000
_cell.length_c   1.000
_cell.angle_alpha   90.00
_cell.angle_beta   90.00
_cell.angle_gamma   90.00
#
_symmetry.space_group_name_H-M   'P 1'
#
loop_
_entity.id
_entity.type
_entity.pdbx_description
1 polymer ?
#
loop_
_entity_poly.entity_id
_entity_poly.type
_entity_poly.pdbx_seq_one_letter_code
_entity_poly.pdbx_strand_id
1 'polypeptide(L)'
;QTGSPQTKQPVRGVKEQAVIVQKQSAKIKELVQDLNLVSQLEYEMQPLHKEMVRLSKLLRSYVADLLNTGISDSYNIGIKITPDAENAVLECDARLISRAVNNLVQNSMKHNPQGCEVCISLTASQNHLILAVTDNGTGLSAEKLQELEEKPHYMESTDERLDLRHGLGL
;
A
#
# COMPACT_ATOMS: atom_id res chain seq x y z
N GLN A 1 5.63 56.70 28.59
CA GLN A 1 6.17 55.29 28.62
C GLN A 1 5.11 54.39 27.98
N THR A 2 5.34 54.06 26.73
CA THR A 2 4.47 53.20 25.93
C THR A 2 5.14 51.86 25.82
N GLY A 3 4.62 50.86 26.50
CA GLY A 3 4.97 49.46 26.37
C GLY A 3 4.25 48.84 25.18
N SER A 4 4.96 48.48 24.14
CA SER A 4 4.43 47.73 23.01
C SER A 4 4.09 46.29 23.41
N PRO A 5 2.97 45.73 23.01
CA PRO A 5 2.66 44.32 23.26
C PRO A 5 3.46 43.44 22.27
N GLN A 6 4.30 42.60 22.82
CA GLN A 6 4.95 41.52 22.06
C GLN A 6 3.90 40.53 21.56
N THR A 7 3.68 40.51 20.27
CA THR A 7 2.82 39.55 19.59
C THR A 7 3.48 38.17 19.64
N LYS A 8 2.99 37.30 20.51
CA LYS A 8 3.30 35.88 20.48
C LYS A 8 2.67 35.27 19.21
N GLN A 9 3.42 35.12 18.14
CA GLN A 9 3.01 34.34 16.99
C GLN A 9 3.00 32.85 17.32
N PRO A 10 2.10 32.06 16.69
CA PRO A 10 1.58 30.86 17.31
C PRO A 10 2.49 29.64 17.08
N VAL A 11 2.77 28.95 18.16
CA VAL A 11 3.35 27.59 18.25
C VAL A 11 2.56 26.55 17.38
N ARG A 12 1.39 26.91 16.89
CA ARG A 12 0.52 26.06 16.07
C ARG A 12 1.12 25.75 14.70
N GLY A 13 1.71 26.71 14.01
CA GLY A 13 2.33 26.51 12.70
C GLY A 13 3.56 25.60 12.72
N VAL A 14 4.35 25.62 13.80
CA VAL A 14 5.54 24.75 13.92
C VAL A 14 5.16 23.29 14.10
N LYS A 15 4.11 23.01 14.88
CA LYS A 15 3.60 21.62 15.05
C LYS A 15 3.01 21.07 13.74
N GLU A 16 2.27 21.88 13.01
CA GLU A 16 1.70 21.49 11.71
C GLU A 16 2.82 21.21 10.69
N GLN A 17 3.82 22.06 10.63
CA GLN A 17 5.00 21.85 9.77
C GLN A 17 5.79 20.60 10.18
N ALA A 18 5.98 20.34 11.47
CA ALA A 18 6.66 19.14 11.97
C ALA A 18 5.92 17.85 11.55
N VAL A 19 4.59 17.84 11.62
CA VAL A 19 3.76 16.71 11.18
C VAL A 19 3.89 16.50 9.67
N ILE A 20 3.92 17.57 8.88
CA ILE A 20 4.12 17.49 7.42
C ILE A 20 5.50 16.91 7.12
N VAL A 21 6.55 17.39 7.78
CA VAL A 21 7.93 16.90 7.59
C VAL A 21 8.04 15.42 7.98
N GLN A 22 7.45 14.99 9.08
CA GLN A 22 7.42 13.58 9.48
C GLN A 22 6.72 12.72 8.43
N LYS A 23 5.58 13.17 7.92
CA LYS A 23 4.82 12.46 6.89
C LYS A 23 5.59 12.35 5.57
N GLN A 24 6.27 13.42 5.16
CA GLN A 24 7.12 13.40 3.97
C GLN A 24 8.36 12.50 4.16
N SER A 25 9.00 12.53 5.33
CA SER A 25 10.15 11.67 5.63
C SER A 25 9.76 10.19 5.63
N ALA A 26 8.61 9.84 6.20
CA ALA A 26 8.09 8.47 6.15
C ALA A 26 7.86 8.00 4.72
N LYS A 27 7.29 8.87 3.87
CA LYS A 27 7.06 8.58 2.46
C LYS A 27 8.35 8.41 1.65
N ILE A 28 9.36 9.25 1.91
CA ILE A 28 10.68 9.13 1.26
C ILE A 28 11.33 7.80 1.67
N LYS A 29 11.26 7.43 2.96
CA LYS A 29 11.77 6.15 3.44
C LYS A 29 11.10 4.97 2.73
N GLU A 30 9.80 5.01 2.57
CA GLU A 30 9.02 3.98 1.84
C GLU A 30 9.48 3.87 0.39
N LEU A 31 9.59 5.00 -0.33
CA LEU A 31 10.06 5.04 -1.72
C LEU A 31 11.49 4.50 -1.88
N VAL A 32 12.39 4.83 -0.96
CA VAL A 32 13.77 4.29 -0.96
C VAL A 32 13.77 2.79 -0.73
N GLN A 33 12.93 2.29 0.18
CA GLN A 33 12.77 0.86 0.42
C GLN A 33 12.20 0.13 -0.80
N ASP A 34 11.24 0.75 -1.50
CA ASP A 34 10.66 0.22 -2.74
C ASP A 34 11.70 0.16 -3.86
N LEU A 35 12.44 1.23 -4.07
CA LEU A 35 13.50 1.28 -5.06
C LEU A 35 14.59 0.24 -4.79
N ASN A 36 15.03 0.11 -3.54
CA ASN A 36 16.00 -0.91 -3.15
C ASN A 36 15.48 -2.32 -3.39
N LEU A 37 14.19 -2.59 -3.11
CA LEU A 37 13.61 -3.89 -3.36
C LEU A 37 13.55 -4.22 -4.85
N VAL A 38 13.11 -3.29 -5.70
CA VAL A 38 13.08 -3.47 -7.16
C VAL A 38 14.49 -3.75 -7.67
N SER A 39 15.47 -2.93 -7.27
CA SER A 39 16.86 -3.13 -7.65
C SER A 39 17.40 -4.51 -7.20
N GLN A 40 17.07 -4.94 -5.99
CA GLN A 40 17.51 -6.24 -5.47
C GLN A 40 16.84 -7.42 -6.17
N LEU A 41 15.57 -7.29 -6.57
CA LEU A 41 14.85 -8.32 -7.32
C LEU A 41 15.36 -8.41 -8.76
N GLU A 42 15.65 -7.28 -9.43
CA GLU A 42 16.21 -7.25 -10.78
C GLU A 42 17.61 -7.85 -10.86
N TYR A 43 18.42 -7.67 -9.82
CA TYR A 43 19.80 -8.19 -9.78
C TYR A 43 19.93 -9.55 -9.07
N GLU A 44 18.79 -10.21 -8.75
CA GLU A 44 18.78 -11.50 -8.00
C GLU A 44 19.62 -11.50 -6.70
N MET A 45 19.88 -10.30 -6.16
CA MET A 45 20.78 -10.11 -5.03
C MET A 45 20.16 -10.35 -3.65
N GLN A 46 18.83 -10.52 -3.55
CA GLN A 46 18.20 -10.77 -2.27
C GLN A 46 17.69 -12.21 -2.18
N PRO A 47 18.25 -13.03 -1.28
CA PRO A 47 17.69 -14.34 -1.02
C PRO A 47 16.27 -14.17 -0.46
N LEU A 48 15.29 -14.82 -1.10
CA LEU A 48 13.94 -14.92 -0.57
C LEU A 48 13.96 -15.65 0.76
N HIS A 49 13.41 -15.04 1.79
CA HIS A 49 13.21 -15.70 3.08
C HIS A 49 11.92 -16.52 3.04
N LYS A 50 11.99 -17.69 2.38
CA LYS A 50 10.85 -18.59 2.29
C LYS A 50 10.64 -19.31 3.60
N GLU A 51 9.40 -19.29 4.06
CA GLU A 51 8.93 -20.01 5.24
C GLU A 51 7.52 -20.56 4.98
N MET A 52 7.10 -21.54 5.77
CA MET A 52 5.76 -22.08 5.69
C MET A 52 4.76 -21.13 6.34
N VAL A 53 4.01 -20.40 5.52
CA VAL A 53 3.10 -19.32 5.95
C VAL A 53 1.65 -19.76 5.81
N ARG A 54 0.87 -19.60 6.89
CA ARG A 54 -0.59 -19.66 6.82
C ARG A 54 -1.10 -18.27 6.43
N LEU A 55 -1.48 -18.12 5.15
CA LEU A 55 -1.89 -16.81 4.61
C LEU A 55 -3.12 -16.24 5.32
N SER A 56 -4.08 -17.06 5.73
CA SER A 56 -5.25 -16.60 6.50
C SER A 56 -4.85 -15.83 7.76
N LYS A 57 -3.89 -16.35 8.51
CA LYS A 57 -3.37 -15.72 9.73
C LYS A 57 -2.61 -14.43 9.40
N LEU A 58 -1.77 -14.44 8.37
CA LEU A 58 -1.02 -13.28 7.92
C LEU A 58 -1.96 -12.12 7.54
N LEU A 59 -3.00 -12.40 6.75
CA LEU A 59 -3.95 -11.40 6.30
C LEU A 59 -4.80 -10.83 7.43
N ARG A 60 -5.23 -11.68 8.39
CA ARG A 60 -5.97 -11.21 9.57
C ARG A 60 -5.10 -10.30 10.44
N SER A 61 -3.82 -10.64 10.63
CA SER A 61 -2.87 -9.78 11.36
C SER A 61 -2.69 -8.45 10.64
N TYR A 62 -2.49 -8.47 9.33
CA TYR A 62 -2.37 -7.27 8.51
C TYR A 62 -3.59 -6.35 8.66
N VAL A 63 -4.80 -6.88 8.53
CA VAL A 63 -6.03 -6.08 8.68
C VAL A 63 -6.16 -5.51 10.08
N ALA A 64 -5.88 -6.30 11.13
CA ALA A 64 -5.91 -5.83 12.50
C ALA A 64 -4.91 -4.68 12.74
N ASP A 65 -3.67 -4.83 12.26
CA ASP A 65 -2.64 -3.80 12.36
C ASP A 65 -3.06 -2.53 11.62
N LEU A 66 -3.60 -2.68 10.40
CA LEU A 66 -4.07 -1.58 9.59
C LEU A 66 -5.19 -0.79 10.29
N LEU A 67 -6.19 -1.47 10.86
CA LEU A 67 -7.28 -0.83 11.62
C LEU A 67 -6.76 -0.11 12.87
N ASN A 68 -5.75 -0.65 13.54
CA ASN A 68 -5.12 -0.05 14.71
C ASN A 68 -4.32 1.22 14.39
N THR A 69 -3.95 1.47 13.14
CA THR A 69 -3.25 2.71 12.72
C THR A 69 -4.15 3.95 12.68
N GLY A 70 -5.46 3.80 12.89
CA GLY A 70 -6.42 4.91 12.89
C GLY A 70 -6.77 5.38 11.48
N ILE A 71 -7.12 4.44 10.60
CA ILE A 71 -7.67 4.77 9.28
C ILE A 71 -8.95 5.59 9.45
N SER A 72 -9.19 6.54 8.52
CA SER A 72 -10.43 7.30 8.48
C SER A 72 -11.66 6.39 8.41
N ASP A 73 -12.71 6.73 9.15
CA ASP A 73 -13.99 6.01 9.16
C ASP A 73 -14.68 5.95 7.78
N SER A 74 -14.19 6.74 6.81
CA SER A 74 -14.65 6.68 5.43
C SER A 74 -14.24 5.40 4.68
N TYR A 75 -13.27 4.64 5.21
CA TYR A 75 -12.83 3.38 4.63
C TYR A 75 -13.29 2.20 5.47
N ASN A 76 -13.94 1.24 4.82
CA ASN A 76 -14.33 -0.02 5.43
C ASN A 76 -13.44 -1.15 4.87
N ILE A 77 -12.59 -1.73 5.73
CA ILE A 77 -11.67 -2.79 5.33
C ILE A 77 -12.19 -4.14 5.83
N GLY A 78 -12.57 -5.00 4.89
CA GLY A 78 -13.07 -6.33 5.17
C GLY A 78 -12.12 -7.45 4.74
N ILE A 79 -12.31 -8.65 5.33
CA ILE A 79 -11.58 -9.86 4.94
C ILE A 79 -12.55 -11.01 4.72
N LYS A 80 -12.39 -11.76 3.62
CA LYS A 80 -13.16 -12.95 3.28
C LYS A 80 -12.20 -14.10 2.99
N ILE A 81 -12.29 -15.18 3.76
CA ILE A 81 -11.46 -16.37 3.58
C ILE A 81 -12.39 -17.57 3.43
N THR A 82 -12.21 -18.35 2.34
CA THR A 82 -13.01 -19.58 2.17
C THR A 82 -12.53 -20.67 3.13
N PRO A 83 -13.44 -21.59 3.55
CA PRO A 83 -13.08 -22.66 4.48
C PRO A 83 -11.86 -23.50 4.00
N ASP A 84 -11.76 -23.76 2.70
CA ASP A 84 -10.67 -24.52 2.12
C ASP A 84 -9.32 -23.77 2.18
N ALA A 85 -9.35 -22.43 2.18
CA ALA A 85 -8.16 -21.59 2.28
C ALA A 85 -7.75 -21.29 3.74
N GLU A 86 -8.64 -21.49 4.72
CA GLU A 86 -8.41 -21.12 6.12
C GLU A 86 -7.17 -21.76 6.73
N ASN A 87 -6.93 -23.04 6.43
CA ASN A 87 -5.80 -23.79 6.95
C ASN A 87 -4.68 -24.04 5.92
N ALA A 88 -4.81 -23.46 4.72
CA ALA A 88 -3.81 -23.64 3.68
C ALA A 88 -2.49 -22.94 4.07
N VAL A 89 -1.40 -23.65 3.81
CA VAL A 89 -0.04 -23.21 4.08
C VAL A 89 0.73 -23.13 2.76
N LEU A 90 1.46 -22.05 2.56
CA LEU A 90 2.26 -21.81 1.36
C LEU A 90 3.71 -21.51 1.77
N GLU A 91 4.68 -22.06 1.06
CA GLU A 91 6.07 -21.68 1.20
C GLU A 91 6.33 -20.36 0.47
N CYS A 92 6.44 -19.26 1.22
CA CYS A 92 6.63 -17.92 0.65
C CYS A 92 7.36 -16.98 1.62
N ASP A 93 7.75 -15.82 1.12
CA ASP A 93 8.25 -14.72 1.96
C ASP A 93 7.06 -13.89 2.45
N ALA A 94 6.72 -14.04 3.73
CA ALA A 94 5.58 -13.36 4.37
C ALA A 94 5.65 -11.83 4.26
N ARG A 95 6.86 -11.25 4.27
CA ARG A 95 7.08 -9.81 4.16
C ARG A 95 6.70 -9.28 2.78
N LEU A 96 7.08 -10.03 1.73
CA LEU A 96 6.74 -9.65 0.35
C LEU A 96 5.24 -9.76 0.09
N ILE A 97 4.59 -10.81 0.61
CA ILE A 97 3.13 -10.95 0.51
C ILE A 97 2.42 -9.79 1.24
N SER A 98 2.82 -9.50 2.48
CA SER A 98 2.25 -8.37 3.24
C SER A 98 2.42 -7.05 2.52
N ARG A 99 3.59 -6.83 1.91
CA ARG A 99 3.88 -5.62 1.13
C ARG A 99 3.02 -5.52 -0.12
N ALA A 100 2.84 -6.61 -0.86
CA ALA A 100 1.98 -6.65 -2.03
C ALA A 100 0.53 -6.30 -1.64
N VAL A 101 0.00 -6.90 -0.57
CA VAL A 101 -1.34 -6.60 -0.05
C VAL A 101 -1.44 -5.13 0.35
N ASN A 102 -0.45 -4.61 1.09
CA ASN A 102 -0.43 -3.21 1.49
C ASN A 102 -0.46 -2.27 0.28
N ASN A 103 0.33 -2.54 -0.75
CA ASN A 103 0.35 -1.74 -1.97
C ASN A 103 -1.04 -1.70 -2.63
N LEU A 104 -1.71 -2.84 -2.75
CA LEU A 104 -3.05 -2.91 -3.33
C LEU A 104 -4.09 -2.16 -2.50
N VAL A 105 -4.09 -2.33 -1.18
CA VAL A 105 -4.99 -1.62 -0.26
C VAL A 105 -4.73 -0.11 -0.30
N GLN A 106 -3.47 0.32 -0.27
CA GLN A 106 -3.12 1.73 -0.37
C GLN A 106 -3.52 2.34 -1.72
N ASN A 107 -3.45 1.58 -2.81
CA ASN A 107 -3.94 2.01 -4.12
C ASN A 107 -5.45 2.23 -4.10
N SER A 108 -6.22 1.27 -3.56
CA SER A 108 -7.67 1.44 -3.41
C SER A 108 -8.01 2.70 -2.62
N MET A 109 -7.33 2.96 -1.50
CA MET A 109 -7.56 4.16 -0.70
C MET A 109 -7.13 5.45 -1.42
N LYS A 110 -5.98 5.44 -2.09
CA LYS A 110 -5.42 6.60 -2.81
C LYS A 110 -6.33 7.05 -3.95
N HIS A 111 -6.91 6.10 -4.67
CA HIS A 111 -7.77 6.39 -5.82
C HIS A 111 -9.23 6.67 -5.44
N ASN A 112 -9.60 6.43 -4.18
CA ASN A 112 -10.92 6.71 -3.63
C ASN A 112 -10.83 7.64 -2.39
N PRO A 113 -10.41 8.90 -2.54
CA PRO A 113 -10.17 9.82 -1.41
C PRO A 113 -11.42 10.17 -0.60
N GLN A 114 -12.61 9.93 -1.14
CA GLN A 114 -13.88 10.10 -0.45
C GLN A 114 -14.22 8.92 0.48
N GLY A 115 -13.46 7.83 0.39
CA GLY A 115 -13.69 6.57 1.08
C GLY A 115 -14.20 5.49 0.13
N CYS A 116 -14.01 4.24 0.53
CA CYS A 116 -14.52 3.06 -0.16
C CYS A 116 -14.54 1.85 0.77
N GLU A 117 -15.22 0.80 0.33
CA GLU A 117 -15.09 -0.52 0.93
C GLU A 117 -13.98 -1.28 0.22
N VAL A 118 -13.03 -1.80 0.96
CA VAL A 118 -11.95 -2.65 0.45
C VAL A 118 -12.11 -4.05 1.03
N CYS A 119 -12.16 -5.06 0.18
CA CYS A 119 -12.27 -6.44 0.58
C CYS A 119 -11.01 -7.22 0.17
N ILE A 120 -10.30 -7.75 1.15
CA ILE A 120 -9.20 -8.69 0.95
C ILE A 120 -9.78 -10.10 0.99
N SER A 121 -9.64 -10.86 -0.09
CA SER A 121 -10.17 -12.23 -0.17
C SER A 121 -9.06 -13.24 -0.40
N LEU A 122 -9.22 -14.40 0.25
CA LEU A 122 -8.37 -15.57 0.06
C LEU A 122 -9.25 -16.79 -0.25
N THR A 123 -9.04 -17.38 -1.42
CA THR A 123 -9.77 -18.57 -1.86
C THR A 123 -8.78 -19.66 -2.29
N ALA A 124 -9.15 -20.92 -2.09
CA ALA A 124 -8.41 -22.06 -2.60
C ALA A 124 -9.12 -22.62 -3.84
N SER A 125 -8.37 -22.90 -4.88
CA SER A 125 -8.87 -23.54 -6.10
C SER A 125 -7.87 -24.61 -6.55
N GLN A 126 -8.26 -25.86 -6.48
CA GLN A 126 -7.41 -27.00 -6.86
C GLN A 126 -6.02 -26.93 -6.22
N ASN A 127 -5.04 -26.44 -6.98
CA ASN A 127 -3.63 -26.37 -6.58
C ASN A 127 -3.13 -24.93 -6.36
N HIS A 128 -4.02 -23.96 -6.29
CA HIS A 128 -3.68 -22.53 -6.17
C HIS A 128 -4.39 -21.89 -4.99
N LEU A 129 -3.72 -20.95 -4.35
CA LEU A 129 -4.35 -19.96 -3.47
C LEU A 129 -4.49 -18.67 -4.26
N ILE A 130 -5.69 -18.13 -4.30
CA ILE A 130 -6.00 -16.85 -4.96
C ILE A 130 -6.20 -15.81 -3.88
N LEU A 131 -5.30 -14.85 -3.84
CA LEU A 131 -5.39 -13.65 -3.01
C LEU A 131 -5.83 -12.49 -3.89
N ALA A 132 -6.93 -11.85 -3.54
CA ALA A 132 -7.45 -10.70 -4.26
C ALA A 132 -7.76 -9.54 -3.31
N VAL A 133 -7.56 -8.32 -3.80
CA VAL A 133 -8.00 -7.08 -3.15
C VAL A 133 -8.96 -6.40 -4.10
N THR A 134 -10.18 -6.15 -3.64
CA THR A 134 -11.24 -5.52 -4.43
C THR A 134 -11.76 -4.30 -3.68
N ASP A 135 -12.09 -3.25 -4.40
CA ASP A 135 -12.79 -2.09 -3.85
C ASP A 135 -14.08 -1.79 -4.65
N ASN A 136 -14.97 -1.03 -4.03
CA ASN A 136 -16.19 -0.55 -4.66
C ASN A 136 -16.08 0.92 -5.13
N GLY A 137 -14.87 1.37 -5.38
CA GLY A 137 -14.57 2.72 -5.80
C GLY A 137 -14.95 3.05 -7.24
N THR A 138 -14.39 4.13 -7.76
CA THR A 138 -14.72 4.64 -9.11
C THR A 138 -14.25 3.74 -10.24
N GLY A 139 -13.33 2.81 -9.97
CA GLY A 139 -12.73 1.94 -10.98
C GLY A 139 -11.86 2.68 -12.01
N LEU A 140 -11.53 1.97 -13.08
CA LEU A 140 -10.77 2.51 -14.21
C LEU A 140 -11.67 2.64 -15.43
N SER A 141 -11.47 3.68 -16.28
CA SER A 141 -12.13 3.76 -17.57
C SER A 141 -11.65 2.63 -18.49
N ALA A 142 -12.48 2.27 -19.49
CA ALA A 142 -12.12 1.22 -20.45
C ALA A 142 -10.82 1.56 -21.20
N GLU A 143 -10.62 2.85 -21.54
CA GLU A 143 -9.42 3.31 -22.21
C GLU A 143 -8.18 3.12 -21.32
N LYS A 144 -8.29 3.45 -20.01
CA LYS A 144 -7.19 3.30 -19.08
C LYS A 144 -6.86 1.84 -18.80
N LEU A 145 -7.88 0.98 -18.76
CA LEU A 145 -7.69 -0.45 -18.60
C LEU A 145 -6.95 -1.03 -19.81
N GLN A 146 -7.35 -0.66 -21.03
CA GLN A 146 -6.68 -1.08 -22.25
C GLN A 146 -5.22 -0.58 -22.30
N GLU A 147 -4.96 0.66 -21.91
CA GLU A 147 -3.60 1.21 -21.81
C GLU A 147 -2.71 0.40 -20.87
N LEU A 148 -3.25 -0.03 -19.71
CA LEU A 148 -2.54 -0.87 -18.74
C LEU A 148 -2.27 -2.28 -19.25
N GLU A 149 -3.16 -2.84 -20.07
CA GLU A 149 -2.99 -4.16 -20.69
C GLU A 149 -1.95 -4.13 -21.84
N GLU A 150 -1.92 -3.04 -22.62
CA GLU A 150 -1.03 -2.91 -23.77
C GLU A 150 0.39 -2.51 -23.40
N LYS A 151 0.58 -1.76 -22.30
CA LYS A 151 1.88 -1.20 -21.88
C LYS A 151 2.12 -1.43 -20.38
N PRO A 152 3.06 -2.33 -20.03
CA PRO A 152 3.51 -2.42 -18.65
C PRO A 152 4.21 -1.12 -18.24
N HIS A 153 3.56 -0.32 -17.39
CA HIS A 153 3.96 1.04 -17.00
C HIS A 153 5.32 1.19 -16.30
N TYR A 154 5.99 0.09 -15.98
CA TYR A 154 7.32 0.14 -15.34
C TYR A 154 8.47 0.38 -16.31
N MET A 155 8.21 0.41 -17.65
CA MET A 155 9.26 0.53 -18.67
C MET A 155 9.27 1.85 -19.45
N GLU A 156 8.33 2.77 -19.24
CA GLU A 156 8.23 4.01 -20.02
C GLU A 156 8.37 5.29 -19.18
N SER A 157 9.37 5.41 -18.31
CA SER A 157 9.78 6.73 -17.84
C SER A 157 10.98 7.25 -18.66
N THR A 158 10.74 7.55 -19.92
CA THR A 158 11.66 8.35 -20.76
C THR A 158 11.35 9.85 -20.66
N ASP A 159 10.58 10.31 -19.70
CA ASP A 159 10.36 11.73 -19.50
C ASP A 159 11.22 12.22 -18.32
N GLU A 160 12.00 13.27 -18.55
CA GLU A 160 13.06 13.82 -17.71
C GLU A 160 12.63 14.38 -16.34
N ARG A 161 11.45 14.07 -15.90
CA ARG A 161 10.94 14.29 -14.54
C ARG A 161 10.58 12.97 -13.93
N LEU A 162 11.52 12.45 -13.16
CA LEU A 162 11.33 11.32 -12.23
C LEU A 162 10.03 11.41 -11.42
N ASP A 163 8.92 11.16 -12.08
CA ASP A 163 7.66 10.90 -11.39
C ASP A 163 7.63 9.40 -11.01
N LEU A 164 8.52 9.06 -10.05
CA LEU A 164 8.65 7.72 -9.44
C LEU A 164 7.32 7.18 -8.84
N ARG A 165 6.23 7.95 -8.99
CA ARG A 165 4.92 7.61 -8.44
C ARG A 165 4.11 6.67 -9.32
N HIS A 166 4.47 6.48 -10.60
CA HIS A 166 3.64 5.76 -11.56
C HIS A 166 4.03 4.30 -11.78
N GLY A 167 5.20 3.86 -11.35
CA GLY A 167 5.67 2.50 -11.58
C GLY A 167 5.66 1.56 -10.38
N LEU A 168 5.63 2.10 -9.16
CA LEU A 168 5.76 1.30 -7.92
C LEU A 168 4.47 1.17 -7.11
N GLY A 169 3.33 1.63 -7.62
CA GLY A 169 2.08 1.71 -6.87
C GLY A 169 0.85 1.19 -7.58
N LEU A 170 0.98 0.34 -8.60
CA LEU A 170 -0.12 -0.45 -9.17
C LEU A 170 -0.17 -1.81 -8.54
#